data_5c4880b19d81548e7a54fee46f386639
#
_entry.id   5c4880b19d81548e7a54fee46f386639
#
_cell.length_a   1.000
_cell.length_b   1.000
_cell.length_c   1.000
_cell.angle_alpha   90.00
_cell.angle_beta   90.00
_cell.angle_gamma   90.00
#
_symmetry.space_group_name_H-M   'P 1'
#
loop_
_entity.id
_entity.type
_entity.pdbx_description
1 polymer ?
#
loop_
_entity_poly.entity_id
_entity_poly.type
_entity_poly.pdbx_seq_one_letter_code
_entity_poly.pdbx_strand_id
1 'polypeptide(L)'
;APRIEAMAQGIREVSSLPDPVGRVLNRVERPNGLVIEKTAVPMGVIAIIYESRPNVTSDAAALAIKSGNACILRCGKEAWRSANAIVTVLRQGLKKAGLPETAVCLIEDTTHASANALMTAVGYVDLLIPRGGAGLIRACVQNAKVPCIQTGTGICHVYVDDTADLDKALDIIENAKASRPSVCNAEEVCLVHSAIAAGFLPKLAQRLGPDRIAKGLHPVELRLDKRAASIISGTPAGEKDFDTEFLDYILAVKVVDSVEEAIGHIAEHSTGHSEAILTQTQAHA
;
A
#
# COMPACT_ATOMS: atom_id res chain seq x y z
N ALA A 1 -13.98 -5.56 21.74
CA ALA A 1 -12.75 -4.74 21.68
C ALA A 1 -12.72 -3.97 20.35
N PRO A 2 -12.25 -2.71 20.30
CA PRO A 2 -12.39 -1.82 19.13
C PRO A 2 -11.89 -2.41 17.81
N ARG A 3 -10.79 -3.16 17.82
CA ARG A 3 -10.23 -3.80 16.61
C ARG A 3 -11.14 -4.88 16.01
N ILE A 4 -11.86 -5.65 16.84
CA ILE A 4 -12.79 -6.67 16.36
C ILE A 4 -14.00 -5.98 15.73
N GLU A 5 -14.50 -4.91 16.35
CA GLU A 5 -15.62 -4.15 15.78
C GLU A 5 -15.23 -3.50 14.44
N ALA A 6 -14.01 -2.95 14.34
CA ALA A 6 -13.51 -2.40 13.09
C ALA A 6 -13.43 -3.47 11.97
N MET A 7 -12.97 -4.69 12.26
CA MET A 7 -12.98 -5.80 11.29
C MET A 7 -14.41 -6.16 10.86
N ALA A 8 -15.34 -6.25 11.82
CA ALA A 8 -16.74 -6.54 11.52
C ALA A 8 -17.38 -5.43 10.68
N GLN A 9 -17.06 -4.18 10.97
CA GLN A 9 -17.53 -3.04 10.19
C GLN A 9 -16.96 -3.07 8.75
N GLY A 10 -15.67 -3.37 8.57
CA GLY A 10 -15.08 -3.55 7.23
C GLY A 10 -15.79 -4.63 6.40
N ILE A 11 -16.17 -5.76 7.02
CA ILE A 11 -16.96 -6.80 6.33
C ILE A 11 -18.34 -6.25 5.90
N ARG A 12 -19.04 -5.49 6.78
CA ARG A 12 -20.33 -4.86 6.43
C ARG A 12 -20.20 -3.88 5.27
N GLU A 13 -19.13 -3.09 5.26
CA GLU A 13 -18.82 -2.16 4.16
C GLU A 13 -18.61 -2.91 2.85
N VAL A 14 -17.79 -3.97 2.85
CA VAL A 14 -17.61 -4.84 1.66
C VAL A 14 -18.94 -5.43 1.20
N SER A 15 -19.79 -5.88 2.13
CA SER A 15 -21.10 -6.46 1.77
C SER A 15 -22.01 -5.45 1.08
N SER A 16 -21.89 -4.16 1.40
CA SER A 16 -22.71 -3.07 0.82
C SER A 16 -22.21 -2.61 -0.57
N LEU A 17 -21.00 -3.01 -0.98
CA LEU A 17 -20.48 -2.68 -2.30
C LEU A 17 -21.35 -3.29 -3.41
N PRO A 18 -21.43 -2.66 -4.59
CA PRO A 18 -22.07 -3.26 -5.77
C PRO A 18 -21.48 -4.64 -6.08
N ASP A 19 -22.32 -5.55 -6.56
CA ASP A 19 -21.84 -6.86 -7.00
C ASP A 19 -20.99 -6.70 -8.27
N PRO A 20 -19.72 -7.13 -8.27
CA PRO A 20 -18.88 -7.05 -9.45
C PRO A 20 -19.18 -8.15 -10.48
N VAL A 21 -19.78 -9.26 -10.06
CA VAL A 21 -20.03 -10.43 -10.92
C VAL A 21 -21.18 -10.13 -11.88
N GLY A 22 -20.99 -10.45 -13.17
CA GLY A 22 -22.00 -10.22 -14.21
C GLY A 22 -22.05 -8.76 -14.72
N ARG A 23 -21.24 -7.83 -14.18
CA ARG A 23 -21.20 -6.46 -14.67
C ARG A 23 -20.65 -6.41 -16.09
N VAL A 24 -21.44 -5.85 -17.03
CA VAL A 24 -20.97 -5.60 -18.41
C VAL A 24 -19.98 -4.43 -18.40
N LEU A 25 -18.75 -4.69 -18.76
CA LEU A 25 -17.65 -3.71 -18.79
C LEU A 25 -17.57 -2.97 -20.13
N ASN A 26 -17.94 -3.66 -21.22
CA ASN A 26 -18.01 -3.09 -22.57
C ASN A 26 -19.02 -3.88 -23.41
N ARG A 27 -19.70 -3.19 -24.31
CA ARG A 27 -20.64 -3.76 -25.28
C ARG A 27 -20.38 -3.16 -26.66
N VAL A 28 -20.17 -4.01 -27.65
CA VAL A 28 -19.91 -3.60 -29.04
C VAL A 28 -20.83 -4.37 -29.96
N GLU A 29 -21.57 -3.66 -30.79
CA GLU A 29 -22.36 -4.21 -31.88
C GLU A 29 -21.55 -4.14 -33.17
N ARG A 30 -21.43 -5.27 -33.87
CA ARG A 30 -20.68 -5.38 -35.12
C ARG A 30 -21.62 -5.14 -36.31
N PRO A 31 -21.10 -4.71 -37.49
CA PRO A 31 -21.91 -4.47 -38.68
C PRO A 31 -22.75 -5.68 -39.16
N ASN A 32 -22.37 -6.89 -38.79
CA ASN A 32 -23.10 -8.12 -39.09
C ASN A 32 -24.19 -8.46 -38.04
N GLY A 33 -24.47 -7.57 -37.09
CA GLY A 33 -25.46 -7.77 -36.03
C GLY A 33 -24.97 -8.58 -34.83
N LEU A 34 -23.69 -9.02 -34.79
CA LEU A 34 -23.11 -9.70 -33.62
C LEU A 34 -22.92 -8.70 -32.49
N VAL A 35 -23.47 -9.03 -31.31
CA VAL A 35 -23.28 -8.27 -30.07
C VAL A 35 -22.21 -8.98 -29.23
N ILE A 36 -21.15 -8.25 -28.89
CA ILE A 36 -20.05 -8.72 -28.05
C ILE A 36 -20.10 -7.97 -26.73
N GLU A 37 -20.23 -8.69 -25.61
CA GLU A 37 -20.18 -8.15 -24.27
C GLU A 37 -18.95 -8.67 -23.50
N LYS A 38 -18.17 -7.73 -22.92
CA LYS A 38 -17.12 -8.05 -21.96
C LYS A 38 -17.73 -7.98 -20.56
N THR A 39 -17.90 -9.14 -19.94
CA THR A 39 -18.56 -9.26 -18.63
C THR A 39 -17.56 -9.68 -17.55
N ALA A 40 -17.66 -9.08 -16.37
CA ALA A 40 -16.86 -9.47 -15.21
C ALA A 40 -17.30 -10.83 -14.66
N VAL A 41 -16.35 -11.71 -14.40
CA VAL A 41 -16.56 -13.06 -13.85
C VAL A 41 -15.63 -13.28 -12.65
N PRO A 42 -15.93 -14.22 -11.73
CA PRO A 42 -15.00 -14.62 -10.68
C PRO A 42 -13.68 -15.15 -11.27
N MET A 43 -12.59 -14.97 -10.54
CA MET A 43 -11.28 -15.51 -10.93
C MET A 43 -11.17 -16.99 -10.62
N GLY A 44 -11.86 -17.47 -9.58
CA GLY A 44 -11.80 -18.85 -9.12
C GLY A 44 -11.30 -18.98 -7.69
N VAL A 45 -10.15 -19.64 -7.48
CA VAL A 45 -9.52 -19.82 -6.17
C VAL A 45 -8.38 -18.82 -6.00
N ILE A 46 -8.51 -17.92 -5.04
CA ILE A 46 -7.51 -16.90 -4.73
C ILE A 46 -6.70 -17.35 -3.50
N ALA A 47 -5.39 -17.51 -3.65
CA ALA A 47 -4.49 -17.72 -2.52
C ALA A 47 -3.94 -16.38 -2.01
N ILE A 48 -4.03 -16.14 -0.70
CA ILE A 48 -3.50 -14.94 -0.05
C ILE A 48 -2.45 -15.37 0.97
N ILE A 49 -1.18 -15.00 0.72
CA ILE A 49 -0.08 -15.22 1.66
C ILE A 49 0.20 -13.91 2.38
N TYR A 50 0.07 -13.89 3.71
CA TYR A 50 0.28 -12.69 4.51
C TYR A 50 1.04 -12.99 5.80
N GLU A 51 1.61 -11.96 6.40
CA GLU A 51 2.43 -12.07 7.60
C GLU A 51 1.58 -11.89 8.87
N SER A 52 1.74 -10.79 9.58
CA SER A 52 1.30 -10.62 10.98
C SER A 52 0.03 -9.77 11.18
N ARG A 53 -0.75 -9.49 10.13
CA ARG A 53 -1.94 -8.61 10.21
C ARG A 53 -3.24 -9.41 10.26
N PRO A 54 -3.87 -9.65 11.43
CA PRO A 54 -5.09 -10.46 11.52
C PRO A 54 -6.29 -9.93 10.73
N ASN A 55 -6.41 -8.61 10.56
CA ASN A 55 -7.47 -8.00 9.77
C ASN A 55 -7.42 -8.40 8.29
N VAL A 56 -6.24 -8.74 7.74
CA VAL A 56 -6.13 -9.25 6.37
C VAL A 56 -6.96 -10.51 6.20
N THR A 57 -7.10 -11.34 7.24
CA THR A 57 -7.94 -12.55 7.20
C THR A 57 -9.40 -12.20 6.89
N SER A 58 -9.98 -11.23 7.60
CA SER A 58 -11.38 -10.81 7.42
C SER A 58 -11.59 -10.10 6.09
N ASP A 59 -10.69 -9.17 5.77
CA ASP A 59 -10.82 -8.31 4.60
C ASP A 59 -10.67 -9.11 3.30
N ALA A 60 -9.64 -9.98 3.23
CA ALA A 60 -9.40 -10.83 2.08
C ALA A 60 -10.53 -11.84 1.84
N ALA A 61 -11.03 -12.49 2.91
CA ALA A 61 -12.14 -13.40 2.79
C ALA A 61 -13.44 -12.70 2.35
N ALA A 62 -13.74 -11.52 2.92
CA ALA A 62 -14.92 -10.77 2.54
C ALA A 62 -14.89 -10.34 1.06
N LEU A 63 -13.75 -9.82 0.60
CA LEU A 63 -13.59 -9.42 -0.80
C LEU A 63 -13.63 -10.60 -1.77
N ALA A 64 -13.01 -11.73 -1.42
CA ALA A 64 -13.05 -12.95 -2.23
C ALA A 64 -14.48 -13.45 -2.39
N ILE A 65 -15.22 -13.61 -1.29
CA ILE A 65 -16.61 -14.09 -1.32
C ILE A 65 -17.52 -13.09 -2.06
N LYS A 66 -17.38 -11.76 -1.79
CA LYS A 66 -18.18 -10.73 -2.48
C LYS A 66 -17.98 -10.73 -3.99
N SER A 67 -16.79 -11.11 -4.45
CA SER A 67 -16.48 -11.22 -5.88
C SER A 67 -16.65 -12.63 -6.45
N GLY A 68 -17.35 -13.53 -5.73
CA GLY A 68 -17.70 -14.86 -6.19
C GLY A 68 -16.56 -15.87 -6.20
N ASN A 69 -15.47 -15.60 -5.49
CA ASN A 69 -14.29 -16.45 -5.44
C ASN A 69 -14.24 -17.29 -4.15
N ALA A 70 -13.58 -18.43 -4.20
CA ALA A 70 -13.07 -19.09 -3.00
C ALA A 70 -11.69 -18.53 -2.63
N CYS A 71 -11.30 -18.61 -1.35
CA CYS A 71 -9.98 -18.18 -0.94
C CYS A 71 -9.25 -19.17 -0.04
N ILE A 72 -7.94 -19.24 -0.23
CA ILE A 72 -7.00 -19.99 0.61
C ILE A 72 -6.11 -18.96 1.30
N LEU A 73 -6.19 -18.91 2.62
CA LEU A 73 -5.47 -17.99 3.47
C LEU A 73 -4.26 -18.69 4.09
N ARG A 74 -3.10 -18.06 4.00
CA ARG A 74 -1.87 -18.52 4.66
C ARG A 74 -1.23 -17.35 5.38
N CYS A 75 -1.23 -17.37 6.71
CA CYS A 75 -0.66 -16.31 7.55
C CYS A 75 0.66 -16.73 8.20
N GLY A 76 1.40 -15.75 8.73
CA GLY A 76 2.53 -16.00 9.60
C GLY A 76 2.13 -16.68 10.92
N LYS A 77 3.09 -17.34 11.58
CA LYS A 77 2.90 -18.07 12.84
C LYS A 77 2.27 -17.19 13.94
N GLU A 78 2.65 -15.94 13.99
CA GLU A 78 2.21 -14.96 14.99
C GLU A 78 0.72 -14.62 14.86
N ALA A 79 0.19 -14.64 13.64
CA ALA A 79 -1.21 -14.31 13.36
C ALA A 79 -2.12 -15.54 13.38
N TRP A 80 -1.59 -16.76 13.37
CA TRP A 80 -2.36 -17.98 13.09
C TRP A 80 -3.54 -18.20 14.04
N ARG A 81 -3.35 -17.99 15.36
CA ARG A 81 -4.44 -18.15 16.34
C ARG A 81 -5.60 -17.19 16.07
N SER A 82 -5.30 -15.94 15.79
CA SER A 82 -6.30 -14.92 15.47
C SER A 82 -6.97 -15.22 14.13
N ALA A 83 -6.20 -15.58 13.11
CA ALA A 83 -6.70 -15.96 11.80
C ALA A 83 -7.64 -17.18 11.87
N ASN A 84 -7.27 -18.20 12.65
CA ASN A 84 -8.11 -19.39 12.85
C ASN A 84 -9.45 -19.05 13.53
N ALA A 85 -9.43 -18.19 14.55
CA ALA A 85 -10.67 -17.74 15.21
C ALA A 85 -11.58 -16.97 14.23
N ILE A 86 -11.00 -16.07 13.40
CA ILE A 86 -11.75 -15.31 12.40
C ILE A 86 -12.34 -16.25 11.35
N VAL A 87 -11.55 -17.16 10.78
CA VAL A 87 -12.00 -18.10 9.75
C VAL A 87 -13.09 -19.02 10.29
N THR A 88 -13.01 -19.46 11.55
CA THR A 88 -14.05 -20.26 12.19
C THR A 88 -15.40 -19.52 12.19
N VAL A 89 -15.41 -18.24 12.56
CA VAL A 89 -16.63 -17.41 12.55
C VAL A 89 -17.13 -17.17 11.13
N LEU A 90 -16.25 -16.91 10.17
CA LEU A 90 -16.61 -16.72 8.76
C LEU A 90 -17.27 -18.00 8.19
N ARG A 91 -16.70 -19.18 8.43
CA ARG A 91 -17.28 -20.47 8.02
C ARG A 91 -18.66 -20.70 8.61
N GLN A 92 -18.86 -20.37 9.89
CA GLN A 92 -20.20 -20.43 10.51
C GLN A 92 -21.19 -19.49 9.79
N GLY A 93 -20.75 -18.30 9.39
CA GLY A 93 -21.55 -17.36 8.60
C GLY A 93 -21.92 -17.94 7.23
N LEU A 94 -20.95 -18.50 6.51
CA LEU A 94 -21.17 -19.16 5.21
C LEU A 94 -22.17 -20.30 5.32
N LYS A 95 -22.02 -21.17 6.32
CA LYS A 95 -22.94 -22.27 6.58
C LYS A 95 -24.37 -21.79 6.82
N LYS A 96 -24.54 -20.73 7.64
CA LYS A 96 -25.86 -20.12 7.89
C LYS A 96 -26.49 -19.54 6.62
N ALA A 97 -25.66 -19.06 5.68
CA ALA A 97 -26.09 -18.53 4.40
C ALA A 97 -26.30 -19.62 3.32
N GLY A 98 -26.13 -20.91 3.65
CA GLY A 98 -26.24 -22.01 2.69
C GLY A 98 -25.06 -22.11 1.72
N LEU A 99 -23.93 -21.46 2.02
CA LEU A 99 -22.72 -21.51 1.22
C LEU A 99 -21.73 -22.55 1.77
N PRO A 100 -20.86 -23.11 0.94
CA PRO A 100 -19.87 -24.08 1.40
C PRO A 100 -18.86 -23.44 2.34
N GLU A 101 -18.64 -24.07 3.50
CA GLU A 101 -17.65 -23.60 4.50
C GLU A 101 -16.22 -23.61 3.92
N THR A 102 -15.96 -24.47 2.92
CA THR A 102 -14.69 -24.59 2.21
C THR A 102 -14.40 -23.44 1.25
N ALA A 103 -15.36 -22.53 1.02
CA ALA A 103 -15.08 -21.31 0.26
C ALA A 103 -14.05 -20.40 0.96
N VAL A 104 -13.83 -20.57 2.28
CA VAL A 104 -12.74 -19.92 3.01
C VAL A 104 -11.89 -20.98 3.70
N CYS A 105 -10.68 -21.20 3.23
CA CYS A 105 -9.71 -22.12 3.79
C CYS A 105 -8.56 -21.38 4.47
N LEU A 106 -8.09 -21.90 5.62
CA LEU A 106 -6.86 -21.44 6.27
C LEU A 106 -5.87 -22.60 6.32
N ILE A 107 -4.65 -22.35 5.87
CA ILE A 107 -3.54 -23.31 5.95
C ILE A 107 -3.04 -23.39 7.38
N GLU A 108 -2.96 -24.61 7.92
CA GLU A 108 -2.50 -24.86 9.29
C GLU A 108 -0.98 -24.81 9.41
N ASP A 109 -0.28 -25.28 8.37
CA ASP A 109 1.18 -25.20 8.30
C ASP A 109 1.64 -23.76 8.05
N THR A 110 2.30 -23.18 9.04
CA THR A 110 2.86 -21.82 8.98
C THR A 110 4.34 -21.80 8.56
N THR A 111 4.89 -22.89 8.08
CA THR A 111 6.27 -22.96 7.58
C THR A 111 6.38 -22.38 6.16
N HIS A 112 7.60 -22.07 5.72
CA HIS A 112 7.83 -21.62 4.35
C HIS A 112 7.44 -22.68 3.30
N ALA A 113 7.41 -23.97 3.67
CA ALA A 113 6.99 -25.05 2.76
C ALA A 113 5.57 -24.87 2.25
N SER A 114 4.63 -24.49 3.13
CA SER A 114 3.23 -24.24 2.74
C SER A 114 3.09 -23.03 1.82
N ALA A 115 3.88 -21.97 2.03
CA ALA A 115 3.89 -20.82 1.13
C ALA A 115 4.41 -21.19 -0.27
N ASN A 116 5.49 -21.96 -0.34
CA ASN A 116 6.04 -22.46 -1.61
C ASN A 116 5.07 -23.40 -2.32
N ALA A 117 4.35 -24.24 -1.59
CA ALA A 117 3.31 -25.10 -2.16
C ALA A 117 2.19 -24.28 -2.82
N LEU A 118 1.72 -23.20 -2.16
CA LEU A 118 0.73 -22.29 -2.76
C LEU A 118 1.25 -21.56 -3.98
N MET A 119 2.50 -21.08 -3.96
CA MET A 119 3.13 -20.41 -5.10
C MET A 119 3.19 -21.29 -6.35
N THR A 120 3.25 -22.61 -6.15
CA THR A 120 3.40 -23.59 -7.23
C THR A 120 2.15 -24.44 -7.51
N ALA A 121 1.01 -24.12 -6.88
CA ALA A 121 -0.24 -24.87 -6.95
C ALA A 121 -1.01 -24.64 -8.26
N VAL A 122 -0.35 -24.84 -9.40
CA VAL A 122 -0.95 -24.70 -10.73
C VAL A 122 -2.11 -25.70 -10.91
N GLY A 123 -3.24 -25.20 -11.41
CA GLY A 123 -4.48 -25.98 -11.56
C GLY A 123 -5.33 -26.10 -10.31
N TYR A 124 -4.85 -25.58 -9.16
CA TYR A 124 -5.61 -25.49 -7.89
C TYR A 124 -5.81 -24.07 -7.42
N VAL A 125 -4.90 -23.18 -7.79
CA VAL A 125 -4.94 -21.74 -7.46
C VAL A 125 -4.91 -20.97 -8.76
N ASP A 126 -5.87 -20.04 -8.92
CA ASP A 126 -6.02 -19.20 -10.10
C ASP A 126 -5.27 -17.87 -9.96
N LEU A 127 -5.12 -17.38 -8.73
CA LEU A 127 -4.45 -16.13 -8.43
C LEU A 127 -3.79 -16.17 -7.06
N LEU A 128 -2.54 -15.68 -6.98
CA LEU A 128 -1.81 -15.47 -5.73
C LEU A 128 -1.70 -13.98 -5.41
N ILE A 129 -2.01 -13.60 -4.18
CA ILE A 129 -1.87 -12.23 -3.68
C ILE A 129 -1.01 -12.24 -2.41
N PRO A 130 0.28 -11.85 -2.49
CA PRO A 130 1.11 -11.67 -1.30
C PRO A 130 0.79 -10.33 -0.61
N ARG A 131 0.77 -10.34 0.73
CA ARG A 131 0.54 -9.18 1.60
C ARG A 131 1.54 -9.19 2.76
N GLY A 132 2.69 -8.56 2.57
CA GLY A 132 3.76 -8.53 3.59
C GLY A 132 4.92 -7.66 3.16
N GLY A 133 6.05 -7.81 3.85
CA GLY A 133 7.27 -7.07 3.55
C GLY A 133 7.92 -7.46 2.21
N ALA A 134 8.90 -6.66 1.80
CA ALA A 134 9.60 -6.82 0.52
C ALA A 134 10.18 -8.22 0.30
N GLY A 135 10.59 -8.90 1.38
CA GLY A 135 11.11 -10.28 1.30
C GLY A 135 10.06 -11.28 0.82
N LEU A 136 8.84 -11.25 1.37
CA LEU A 136 7.74 -12.11 0.94
C LEU A 136 7.33 -11.81 -0.50
N ILE A 137 7.18 -10.53 -0.84
CA ILE A 137 6.80 -10.11 -2.19
C ILE A 137 7.82 -10.59 -3.21
N ARG A 138 9.12 -10.37 -2.95
CA ARG A 138 10.20 -10.83 -3.81
C ARG A 138 10.20 -12.36 -3.98
N ALA A 139 10.00 -13.11 -2.89
CA ALA A 139 9.91 -14.55 -2.94
C ALA A 139 8.74 -15.02 -3.82
N CYS A 140 7.57 -14.38 -3.72
CA CYS A 140 6.42 -14.69 -4.57
C CYS A 140 6.68 -14.38 -6.04
N VAL A 141 7.23 -13.20 -6.35
CA VAL A 141 7.56 -12.80 -7.73
C VAL A 141 8.55 -13.75 -8.39
N GLN A 142 9.57 -14.18 -7.65
CA GLN A 142 10.63 -15.04 -8.19
C GLN A 142 10.21 -16.51 -8.31
N ASN A 143 9.33 -17.01 -7.44
CA ASN A 143 9.05 -18.44 -7.33
C ASN A 143 7.63 -18.84 -7.71
N ALA A 144 6.67 -17.90 -7.82
CA ALA A 144 5.31 -18.27 -8.18
C ALA A 144 5.23 -18.80 -9.62
N LYS A 145 4.55 -19.93 -9.77
CA LYS A 145 4.16 -20.52 -11.06
C LYS A 145 2.69 -20.27 -11.38
N VAL A 146 1.92 -19.80 -10.41
CA VAL A 146 0.55 -19.32 -10.58
C VAL A 146 0.58 -17.81 -10.82
N PRO A 147 -0.42 -17.23 -11.52
CA PRO A 147 -0.55 -15.79 -11.68
C PRO A 147 -0.45 -15.07 -10.32
N CYS A 148 0.34 -14.02 -10.24
CA CYS A 148 0.58 -13.28 -8.99
C CYS A 148 0.32 -11.80 -9.20
N ILE A 149 -0.54 -11.21 -8.37
CA ILE A 149 -0.73 -9.76 -8.26
C ILE A 149 -0.06 -9.30 -6.98
N GLN A 150 0.90 -8.41 -7.12
CA GLN A 150 1.66 -7.89 -6.00
C GLN A 150 1.61 -6.36 -5.94
N THR A 151 1.80 -5.81 -4.74
CA THR A 151 2.17 -4.42 -4.53
C THR A 151 3.66 -4.36 -4.22
N GLY A 152 4.35 -3.34 -4.73
CA GLY A 152 5.75 -3.08 -4.38
C GLY A 152 5.90 -2.43 -3.01
N THR A 153 7.13 -2.07 -2.66
CA THR A 153 7.47 -1.13 -1.59
C THR A 153 6.95 0.26 -1.97
N GLY A 154 6.64 1.11 -0.98
CA GLY A 154 6.15 2.46 -1.20
C GLY A 154 7.27 3.48 -0.98
N ILE A 155 7.98 3.90 -2.03
CA ILE A 155 8.90 5.05 -1.95
C ILE A 155 8.14 6.28 -2.43
N CYS A 156 7.26 6.78 -1.55
CA CYS A 156 6.33 7.86 -1.88
C CYS A 156 7.00 9.22 -1.84
N HIS A 157 6.74 10.04 -2.85
CA HIS A 157 7.33 11.36 -2.99
C HIS A 157 6.29 12.46 -2.81
N VAL A 158 6.70 13.55 -2.17
CA VAL A 158 5.96 14.83 -2.21
C VAL A 158 6.87 15.89 -2.78
N TYR A 159 6.45 16.54 -3.86
CA TYR A 159 7.14 17.68 -4.44
C TYR A 159 6.46 18.97 -4.02
N VAL A 160 7.23 19.87 -3.41
CA VAL A 160 6.83 21.24 -3.03
C VAL A 160 7.32 22.20 -4.09
N ASP A 161 6.42 22.63 -4.94
CA ASP A 161 6.68 23.53 -6.07
C ASP A 161 6.90 24.98 -5.63
N ASP A 162 7.44 25.84 -6.49
CA ASP A 162 7.76 27.24 -6.20
C ASP A 162 6.52 28.08 -5.82
N THR A 163 5.35 27.71 -6.29
CA THR A 163 4.08 28.38 -6.02
C THR A 163 3.26 27.74 -4.88
N ALA A 164 3.80 26.76 -4.19
CA ALA A 164 3.11 26.04 -3.12
C ALA A 164 2.69 26.97 -1.95
N ASP A 165 1.52 26.70 -1.37
CA ASP A 165 1.15 27.25 -0.07
C ASP A 165 2.02 26.56 1.01
N LEU A 166 3.03 27.26 1.50
CA LEU A 166 4.06 26.69 2.36
C LEU A 166 3.53 26.21 3.72
N ASP A 167 2.53 26.88 4.26
CA ASP A 167 1.95 26.48 5.58
C ASP A 167 1.13 25.20 5.42
N LYS A 168 0.34 25.06 4.35
CA LYS A 168 -0.34 23.80 4.03
C LYS A 168 0.65 22.71 3.68
N ALA A 169 1.74 23.02 2.98
CA ALA A 169 2.78 22.04 2.68
C ALA A 169 3.39 21.43 3.94
N LEU A 170 3.66 22.23 4.97
CA LEU A 170 4.14 21.75 6.26
C LEU A 170 3.14 20.79 6.93
N ASP A 171 1.86 21.13 6.94
CA ASP A 171 0.82 20.29 7.53
C ASP A 171 0.67 18.95 6.76
N ILE A 172 0.72 19.00 5.43
CA ILE A 172 0.63 17.80 4.57
C ILE A 172 1.82 16.89 4.79
N ILE A 173 3.06 17.41 4.77
CA ILE A 173 4.28 16.61 4.95
C ILE A 173 4.34 16.02 6.36
N GLU A 174 4.01 16.80 7.41
CA GLU A 174 3.96 16.26 8.77
C GLU A 174 2.96 15.11 8.85
N ASN A 175 1.77 15.27 8.27
CA ASN A 175 0.77 14.20 8.25
C ASN A 175 1.24 13.00 7.42
N ALA A 176 1.75 13.23 6.21
CA ALA A 176 2.17 12.17 5.28
C ALA A 176 3.30 11.31 5.85
N LYS A 177 4.29 11.94 6.53
CA LYS A 177 5.41 11.20 7.14
C LYS A 177 5.14 10.70 8.54
N ALA A 178 4.50 11.50 9.39
CA ALA A 178 4.59 11.30 10.83
C ALA A 178 3.30 10.82 11.51
N SER A 179 2.17 10.77 10.80
CA SER A 179 0.91 10.21 11.34
C SER A 179 1.01 8.68 11.52
N ARG A 180 1.63 8.00 10.57
CA ARG A 180 1.83 6.55 10.59
C ARG A 180 3.00 6.14 9.69
N PRO A 181 4.27 6.29 10.14
CA PRO A 181 5.44 6.13 9.28
C PRO A 181 5.65 4.70 8.74
N SER A 182 5.06 3.68 9.37
CA SER A 182 5.22 2.26 9.01
C SER A 182 4.23 1.76 7.95
N VAL A 183 3.51 2.64 7.27
CA VAL A 183 2.62 2.25 6.16
C VAL A 183 3.25 2.56 4.82
N CYS A 184 2.89 1.76 3.80
CA CYS A 184 3.49 1.83 2.47
C CYS A 184 3.21 3.13 1.69
N ASN A 185 2.24 3.96 2.12
CA ASN A 185 1.94 5.26 1.55
C ASN A 185 2.41 6.43 2.43
N ALA A 186 3.25 6.17 3.43
CA ALA A 186 3.94 7.25 4.13
C ALA A 186 4.94 7.90 3.19
N GLU A 187 5.12 9.21 3.31
CA GLU A 187 6.11 9.94 2.52
C GLU A 187 7.53 9.47 2.91
N GLU A 188 8.35 9.14 1.92
CA GLU A 188 9.74 8.76 2.13
C GLU A 188 10.72 9.80 1.56
N VAL A 189 10.28 10.55 0.55
CA VAL A 189 11.10 11.56 -0.11
C VAL A 189 10.32 12.87 -0.27
N CYS A 190 10.91 13.96 0.22
CA CYS A 190 10.43 15.33 0.02
C CYS A 190 11.34 16.05 -0.99
N LEU A 191 10.79 16.43 -2.13
CA LEU A 191 11.47 17.27 -3.14
C LEU A 191 11.02 18.72 -2.95
N VAL A 192 11.95 19.65 -2.92
CA VAL A 192 11.65 21.08 -2.68
C VAL A 192 12.25 21.92 -3.79
N HIS A 193 11.43 22.77 -4.42
CA HIS A 193 11.91 23.70 -5.45
C HIS A 193 12.93 24.69 -4.87
N SER A 194 14.02 24.91 -5.60
CA SER A 194 15.15 25.74 -5.14
C SER A 194 14.77 27.18 -4.80
N ALA A 195 13.80 27.77 -5.50
CA ALA A 195 13.35 29.13 -5.25
C ALA A 195 12.74 29.34 -3.84
N ILE A 196 12.16 28.30 -3.26
CA ILE A 196 11.54 28.36 -1.92
C ILE A 196 12.35 27.67 -0.83
N ALA A 197 13.35 26.88 -1.20
CA ALA A 197 14.10 26.02 -0.28
C ALA A 197 14.68 26.77 0.93
N ALA A 198 15.28 27.95 0.72
CA ALA A 198 15.85 28.75 1.80
C ALA A 198 14.83 29.22 2.85
N GLY A 199 13.59 29.46 2.44
CA GLY A 199 12.50 29.86 3.36
C GLY A 199 11.72 28.69 3.93
N PHE A 200 11.58 27.60 3.19
CA PHE A 200 10.76 26.44 3.55
C PHE A 200 11.49 25.42 4.43
N LEU A 201 12.72 25.04 4.06
CA LEU A 201 13.46 23.98 4.76
C LEU A 201 13.69 24.25 6.24
N PRO A 202 14.02 25.50 6.70
CA PRO A 202 14.12 25.79 8.12
C PRO A 202 12.81 25.57 8.89
N LYS A 203 11.66 25.92 8.28
CA LYS A 203 10.34 25.70 8.87
C LYS A 203 10.00 24.19 8.92
N LEU A 204 10.35 23.45 7.88
CA LEU A 204 10.16 21.99 7.83
C LEU A 204 10.98 21.29 8.92
N ALA A 205 12.25 21.64 9.05
CA ALA A 205 13.13 21.11 10.09
C ALA A 205 12.63 21.44 11.51
N GLN A 206 12.16 22.66 11.74
CA GLN A 206 11.54 23.08 13.01
C GLN A 206 10.27 22.26 13.28
N ARG A 207 9.37 22.15 12.31
CA ARG A 207 8.08 21.40 12.42
C ARG A 207 8.29 19.92 12.72
N LEU A 208 9.19 19.26 12.00
CA LEU A 208 9.41 17.81 12.10
C LEU A 208 10.35 17.41 13.24
N GLY A 209 11.13 18.31 13.79
CA GLY A 209 12.07 18.10 14.88
C GLY A 209 11.60 18.73 16.21
N PRO A 210 12.06 19.95 16.53
CA PRO A 210 11.81 20.61 17.82
C PRO A 210 10.34 20.71 18.20
N ASP A 211 9.44 21.06 17.28
CA ASP A 211 8.00 21.21 17.58
C ASP A 211 7.35 19.90 17.97
N ARG A 212 7.77 18.79 17.35
CA ARG A 212 7.29 17.44 17.69
C ARG A 212 7.79 17.02 19.06
N ILE A 213 9.07 17.27 19.37
CA ILE A 213 9.66 17.01 20.71
C ILE A 213 8.90 17.79 21.79
N ALA A 214 8.62 19.07 21.55
CA ALA A 214 7.87 19.93 22.49
C ALA A 214 6.45 19.40 22.76
N LYS A 215 5.85 18.69 21.79
CA LYS A 215 4.54 18.03 21.92
C LYS A 215 4.64 16.60 22.51
N GLY A 216 5.82 16.12 22.89
CA GLY A 216 6.04 14.75 23.36
C GLY A 216 5.90 13.69 22.27
N LEU A 217 6.05 14.07 20.98
CA LEU A 217 5.99 13.20 19.82
C LEU A 217 7.39 12.83 19.34
N HIS A 218 7.50 11.73 18.60
CA HIS A 218 8.78 11.32 18.03
C HIS A 218 9.22 12.29 16.92
N PRO A 219 10.44 12.84 16.93
CA PRO A 219 10.97 13.67 15.86
C PRO A 219 11.22 12.84 14.60
N VAL A 220 11.26 13.50 13.45
CA VAL A 220 11.64 12.91 12.17
C VAL A 220 13.10 13.23 11.87
N GLU A 221 13.91 12.22 11.59
CA GLU A 221 15.27 12.36 11.08
C GLU A 221 15.20 12.82 9.62
N LEU A 222 15.90 13.92 9.30
CA LEU A 222 16.00 14.43 7.93
C LEU A 222 17.33 13.98 7.31
N ARG A 223 17.25 13.27 6.18
CA ARG A 223 18.38 12.86 5.35
C ARG A 223 18.49 13.79 4.15
N LEU A 224 19.53 14.60 4.13
CA LEU A 224 19.61 15.78 3.29
C LEU A 224 20.56 15.57 2.12
N ASP A 225 20.13 15.94 0.91
CA ASP A 225 21.06 16.11 -0.21
C ASP A 225 22.04 17.28 0.08
N LYS A 226 23.05 17.45 -0.75
CA LYS A 226 24.08 18.49 -0.55
C LYS A 226 23.51 19.90 -0.51
N ARG A 227 22.45 20.18 -1.29
CA ARG A 227 21.82 21.51 -1.37
C ARG A 227 20.98 21.79 -0.13
N ALA A 228 20.15 20.83 0.30
CA ALA A 228 19.39 20.95 1.53
C ALA A 228 20.29 21.06 2.77
N ALA A 229 21.40 20.29 2.81
CA ALA A 229 22.39 20.35 3.88
C ALA A 229 23.14 21.69 3.98
N SER A 230 23.17 22.48 2.89
CA SER A 230 23.69 23.85 2.95
C SER A 230 22.73 24.85 3.60
N ILE A 231 21.45 24.49 3.77
CA ILE A 231 20.41 25.37 4.30
C ILE A 231 20.02 24.99 5.73
N ILE A 232 19.91 23.68 6.02
CA ILE A 232 19.51 23.16 7.33
C ILE A 232 20.48 22.08 7.82
N SER A 233 20.46 21.82 9.14
CA SER A 233 21.22 20.71 9.73
C SER A 233 20.42 19.42 9.69
N GLY A 234 21.07 18.31 9.38
CA GLY A 234 20.50 16.96 9.35
C GLY A 234 21.55 15.92 9.01
N THR A 235 21.16 14.68 8.84
CA THR A 235 22.04 13.59 8.41
C THR A 235 22.29 13.72 6.90
N PRO A 236 23.53 13.67 6.40
CA PRO A 236 23.77 13.62 4.95
C PRO A 236 23.11 12.39 4.33
N ALA A 237 22.39 12.57 3.23
CA ALA A 237 21.78 11.47 2.50
C ALA A 237 22.84 10.56 1.89
N GLY A 238 22.70 9.25 2.09
CA GLY A 238 23.50 8.22 1.42
C GLY A 238 23.00 7.93 0.01
N GLU A 239 23.78 7.16 -0.76
CA GLU A 239 23.46 6.82 -2.16
C GLU A 239 22.11 6.12 -2.34
N LYS A 240 21.65 5.39 -1.31
CA LYS A 240 20.41 4.60 -1.37
C LYS A 240 19.22 5.22 -0.62
N ASP A 241 19.38 6.39 -0.03
CA ASP A 241 18.33 6.97 0.80
C ASP A 241 17.10 7.40 -0.02
N PHE A 242 17.30 7.72 -1.30
CA PHE A 242 16.19 8.02 -2.22
C PHE A 242 15.53 6.75 -2.83
N ASP A 243 16.15 5.58 -2.65
CA ASP A 243 15.66 4.27 -3.07
C ASP A 243 15.18 3.41 -1.89
N THR A 244 14.96 4.04 -0.72
CA THR A 244 14.66 3.31 0.53
C THR A 244 13.28 3.64 1.05
N GLU A 245 12.47 2.61 1.27
CA GLU A 245 11.28 2.67 2.10
C GLU A 245 11.72 2.52 3.57
N PHE A 246 11.82 3.64 4.29
CA PHE A 246 12.34 3.65 5.67
C PHE A 246 11.37 2.98 6.67
N LEU A 247 10.06 3.13 6.46
CA LEU A 247 9.00 2.65 7.37
C LEU A 247 9.15 3.17 8.81
N ASP A 248 9.84 4.29 8.99
CA ASP A 248 10.17 4.89 10.27
C ASP A 248 10.12 6.43 10.17
N TYR A 249 10.35 7.12 11.25
CA TYR A 249 10.45 8.58 11.32
C TYR A 249 11.75 9.09 10.67
N ILE A 250 11.93 8.77 9.40
CA ILE A 250 13.06 9.20 8.55
C ILE A 250 12.49 9.72 7.24
N LEU A 251 12.96 10.89 6.77
CA LEU A 251 12.53 11.53 5.56
C LEU A 251 13.75 11.99 4.75
N ALA A 252 13.91 11.53 3.52
CA ALA A 252 14.91 12.04 2.61
C ALA A 252 14.44 13.35 1.99
N VAL A 253 15.32 14.35 1.91
CA VAL A 253 15.01 15.69 1.39
C VAL A 253 16.01 16.07 0.32
N LYS A 254 15.49 16.50 -0.84
CA LYS A 254 16.33 16.95 -1.97
C LYS A 254 15.79 18.26 -2.53
N VAL A 255 16.70 19.15 -2.91
CA VAL A 255 16.39 20.41 -3.61
C VAL A 255 16.52 20.19 -5.11
N VAL A 256 15.46 20.59 -5.85
CA VAL A 256 15.37 20.50 -7.32
C VAL A 256 15.11 21.88 -7.94
N ASP A 257 15.44 22.07 -9.22
CA ASP A 257 15.34 23.38 -9.87
C ASP A 257 14.07 23.57 -10.70
N SER A 258 13.32 22.48 -10.96
CA SER A 258 12.08 22.56 -11.72
C SER A 258 11.18 21.35 -11.46
N VAL A 259 9.94 21.44 -11.95
CA VAL A 259 9.00 20.31 -11.93
C VAL A 259 9.50 19.14 -12.80
N GLU A 260 10.20 19.42 -13.91
CA GLU A 260 10.79 18.40 -14.79
C GLU A 260 11.89 17.62 -14.07
N GLU A 261 12.75 18.32 -13.28
CA GLU A 261 13.74 17.64 -12.46
C GLU A 261 13.09 16.77 -11.38
N ALA A 262 12.00 17.26 -10.76
CA ALA A 262 11.24 16.47 -9.79
C ALA A 262 10.65 15.22 -10.44
N ILE A 263 10.02 15.34 -11.62
CA ILE A 263 9.48 14.21 -12.39
C ILE A 263 10.59 13.21 -12.75
N GLY A 264 11.74 13.71 -13.21
CA GLY A 264 12.90 12.86 -13.52
C GLY A 264 13.38 12.07 -12.29
N HIS A 265 13.48 12.72 -11.14
CA HIS A 265 13.86 12.08 -9.89
C HIS A 265 12.82 11.02 -9.45
N ILE A 266 11.52 11.36 -9.50
CA ILE A 266 10.43 10.42 -9.19
C ILE A 266 10.47 9.22 -10.14
N ALA A 267 10.69 9.43 -11.43
CA ALA A 267 10.77 8.34 -12.41
C ALA A 267 11.93 7.38 -12.16
N GLU A 268 13.04 7.88 -11.58
CA GLU A 268 14.23 7.09 -11.26
C GLU A 268 14.09 6.33 -9.93
N HIS A 269 13.55 6.98 -8.89
CA HIS A 269 13.61 6.49 -7.51
C HIS A 269 12.28 5.99 -6.94
N SER A 270 11.13 6.44 -7.49
CA SER A 270 9.83 6.01 -7.01
C SER A 270 9.49 4.58 -7.44
N THR A 271 8.67 3.95 -6.63
CA THR A 271 8.06 2.65 -6.96
C THR A 271 6.68 2.79 -7.63
N GLY A 272 6.23 4.02 -7.93
CA GLY A 272 4.92 4.28 -8.52
C GLY A 272 3.75 3.98 -7.57
N HIS A 273 3.99 4.08 -6.27
CA HIS A 273 2.97 3.75 -5.26
C HIS A 273 2.03 4.93 -4.98
N SER A 274 2.60 6.09 -4.62
CA SER A 274 1.84 7.31 -4.29
C SER A 274 2.75 8.53 -4.40
N GLU A 275 2.35 9.47 -5.26
CA GLU A 275 3.10 10.69 -5.52
C GLU A 275 2.18 11.90 -5.38
N ALA A 276 2.73 13.02 -4.91
CA ALA A 276 1.97 14.25 -4.77
C ALA A 276 2.80 15.45 -5.20
N ILE A 277 2.13 16.44 -5.78
CA ILE A 277 2.66 17.77 -6.01
C ILE A 277 1.86 18.79 -5.21
N LEU A 278 2.54 19.72 -4.55
CA LEU A 278 1.95 20.85 -3.85
C LEU A 278 2.25 22.10 -4.67
N THR A 279 1.28 22.60 -5.40
CA THR A 279 1.42 23.73 -6.34
C THR A 279 0.15 24.57 -6.43
N GLN A 280 0.27 25.84 -6.81
CA GLN A 280 -0.84 26.70 -7.24
C GLN A 280 -0.84 26.87 -8.77
N THR A 281 0.16 26.33 -9.46
CA THR A 281 0.30 26.41 -10.92
C THR A 281 -0.42 25.25 -11.59
N GLN A 282 -1.57 25.53 -12.19
CA GLN A 282 -2.39 24.51 -12.87
C GLN A 282 -1.64 23.71 -13.94
N ALA A 283 -0.65 24.34 -14.60
CA ALA A 283 0.14 23.68 -15.64
C ALA A 283 1.15 22.64 -15.07
N HIS A 284 1.48 22.70 -13.77
CA HIS A 284 2.34 21.75 -13.10
C HIS A 284 1.58 20.58 -12.48
N ALA A 285 0.24 20.75 -12.28
CA ALA A 285 -0.66 19.74 -11.72
C ALA A 285 -1.27 18.86 -12.82
#